data_583005e47c7fc29aa652709fa81474e6
#
_entry.id   583005e47c7fc29aa652709fa81474e6
#
_cell.length_a   1.000
_cell.length_b   1.000
_cell.length_c   1.000
_cell.angle_alpha   90.00
_cell.angle_beta   90.00
_cell.angle_gamma   90.00
#
_symmetry.space_group_name_H-M   'P 1'
#
loop_
_entity.id
_entity.type
_entity.pdbx_description
1 polymer ?
#
loop_
_entity_poly.entity_id
_entity_poly.type
_entity_poly.pdbx_seq_one_letter_code
_entity_poly.pdbx_strand_id
1 'polypeptide(L)'
;MNEPTQRTRVKRRPDRSEYRREVIDAILDEGLVAHVGFAVEGQPYVIPMTYVRAGDRLYLHGSPASRLLRGLRRGLPVCATVTLLDGLVLARSAFHHSMNYRSVVILGEAAEVTGREDKRSALHALVEHVVPGRSAEIRPPTDRELDGTLVLGLSLDEASAKIRSGPPVDEEEDYSLPVWAGEVPIRLQAGEPVPDSRLHAGAVTAPTPAYRHKLTPGRRPQPVLVLPRSEVGWFVGPCGASSGKL
;
A
#
# COMPACT_ATOMS: atom_id res chain seq x y z
N MET A 1 -18.57 13.82 -5.22
CA MET A 1 -17.43 14.19 -4.38
C MET A 1 -17.82 13.85 -2.96
N ASN A 2 -17.11 12.94 -2.31
CA ASN A 2 -17.30 12.75 -0.87
C ASN A 2 -16.72 13.98 -0.16
N GLU A 3 -17.55 14.76 0.51
CA GLU A 3 -17.02 15.83 1.35
C GLU A 3 -16.23 15.21 2.51
N PRO A 4 -15.02 15.75 2.82
CA PRO A 4 -14.24 15.20 3.91
C PRO A 4 -14.96 15.38 5.25
N THR A 5 -15.05 14.31 6.02
CA THR A 5 -15.50 14.40 7.42
C THR A 5 -14.45 15.11 8.28
N GLN A 6 -14.79 15.44 9.52
CA GLN A 6 -13.82 16.03 10.44
C GLN A 6 -12.59 15.11 10.65
N ARG A 7 -12.77 13.77 10.59
CA ARG A 7 -11.72 12.77 10.80
C ARG A 7 -10.86 12.58 9.55
N THR A 8 -11.43 12.63 8.35
CA THR A 8 -10.74 12.37 7.10
C THR A 8 -10.08 13.62 6.51
N ARG A 9 -10.41 14.80 7.02
CA ARG A 9 -9.85 16.08 6.52
C ARG A 9 -8.34 16.15 6.75
N VAL A 10 -7.58 16.25 5.67
CA VAL A 10 -6.13 16.44 5.70
C VAL A 10 -5.81 17.87 6.16
N LYS A 11 -5.26 18.03 7.37
CA LYS A 11 -4.98 19.34 7.98
C LYS A 11 -3.61 19.89 7.56
N ARG A 12 -2.58 19.04 7.48
CA ARG A 12 -1.23 19.45 7.09
C ARG A 12 -1.02 19.21 5.60
N ARG A 13 -0.63 20.24 4.86
CA ARG A 13 -0.50 20.22 3.40
C ARG A 13 -1.82 19.83 2.74
N PRO A 14 -2.88 20.61 2.93
CA PRO A 14 -4.19 20.35 2.33
C PRO A 14 -4.14 20.42 0.79
N ASP A 15 -3.18 21.11 0.22
CA ASP A 15 -2.84 21.15 -1.21
C ASP A 15 -2.53 19.77 -1.81
N ARG A 16 -2.22 18.77 -0.98
CA ARG A 16 -1.95 17.37 -1.38
C ARG A 16 -3.14 16.44 -1.12
N SER A 17 -4.23 16.94 -0.56
CA SER A 17 -5.39 16.14 -0.26
C SER A 17 -6.21 15.84 -1.51
N GLU A 18 -6.80 14.64 -1.55
CA GLU A 18 -7.71 14.23 -2.60
C GLU A 18 -8.84 13.40 -2.01
N TYR A 19 -10.09 13.71 -2.40
CA TYR A 19 -11.30 13.07 -1.87
C TYR A 19 -12.19 12.48 -2.97
N ARG A 20 -11.82 12.65 -4.23
CA ARG A 20 -12.54 12.05 -5.35
C ARG A 20 -12.43 10.54 -5.29
N ARG A 21 -13.59 9.89 -5.39
CA ARG A 21 -13.68 8.44 -5.27
C ARG A 21 -12.83 7.72 -6.31
N GLU A 22 -12.82 8.22 -7.54
CA GLU A 22 -12.07 7.62 -8.65
C GLU A 22 -10.56 7.58 -8.39
N VAL A 23 -10.04 8.61 -7.70
CA VAL A 23 -8.62 8.68 -7.34
C VAL A 23 -8.29 7.73 -6.19
N ILE A 24 -9.15 7.68 -5.17
CA ILE A 24 -9.03 6.75 -4.05
C ILE A 24 -9.07 5.31 -4.57
N ASP A 25 -10.04 4.98 -5.41
CA ASP A 25 -10.21 3.66 -6.01
C ASP A 25 -8.98 3.26 -6.83
N ALA A 26 -8.45 4.16 -7.66
CA ALA A 26 -7.27 3.89 -8.48
C ALA A 26 -6.03 3.56 -7.64
N ILE A 27 -5.84 4.23 -6.50
CA ILE A 27 -4.72 3.94 -5.58
C ILE A 27 -4.94 2.58 -4.91
N LEU A 28 -6.17 2.28 -4.48
CA LEU A 28 -6.50 1.01 -3.86
C LEU A 28 -6.42 -0.17 -4.85
N ASP A 29 -6.78 0.05 -6.12
CA ASP A 29 -6.70 -0.98 -7.16
C ASP A 29 -5.27 -1.27 -7.63
N GLU A 30 -4.34 -0.37 -7.38
CA GLU A 30 -2.91 -0.57 -7.69
C GLU A 30 -2.14 -1.17 -6.51
N GLY A 31 -2.53 -0.86 -5.27
CA GLY A 31 -1.86 -1.33 -4.07
C GLY A 31 -2.16 -2.79 -3.77
N LEU A 32 -1.21 -3.50 -3.14
CA LEU A 32 -1.34 -4.93 -2.80
C LEU A 32 -1.44 -5.19 -1.30
N VAL A 33 -0.95 -4.25 -0.49
CA VAL A 33 -0.84 -4.40 0.96
C VAL A 33 -1.45 -3.17 1.64
N ALA A 34 -2.36 -3.42 2.57
CA ALA A 34 -2.86 -2.42 3.51
C ALA A 34 -2.21 -2.62 4.87
N HIS A 35 -1.80 -1.54 5.51
CA HIS A 35 -1.40 -1.51 6.90
C HIS A 35 -2.64 -1.22 7.75
N VAL A 36 -3.08 -2.21 8.50
CA VAL A 36 -4.33 -2.16 9.28
C VAL A 36 -4.01 -1.87 10.73
N GLY A 37 -4.32 -0.65 11.17
CA GLY A 37 -4.11 -0.14 12.52
C GLY A 37 -5.37 -0.28 13.37
N PHE A 38 -5.22 -0.74 14.63
CA PHE A 38 -6.28 -0.86 15.63
C PHE A 38 -5.68 -0.79 17.04
N ALA A 39 -6.50 -0.63 18.04
CA ALA A 39 -6.04 -0.62 19.44
C ALA A 39 -6.79 -1.66 20.27
N VAL A 40 -6.10 -2.34 21.17
CA VAL A 40 -6.68 -3.24 22.17
C VAL A 40 -6.21 -2.79 23.53
N GLU A 41 -7.12 -2.47 24.42
CA GLU A 41 -6.82 -1.99 25.79
C GLU A 41 -5.81 -0.82 25.81
N GLY A 42 -5.95 0.08 24.84
CA GLY A 42 -5.05 1.23 24.67
C GLY A 42 -3.72 0.93 23.95
N GLN A 43 -3.36 -0.33 23.77
CA GLN A 43 -2.15 -0.71 23.03
C GLN A 43 -2.42 -0.68 21.52
N PRO A 44 -1.73 0.18 20.73
CA PRO A 44 -1.85 0.19 19.28
C PRO A 44 -1.11 -0.97 18.62
N TYR A 45 -1.69 -1.47 17.54
CA TYR A 45 -1.12 -2.48 16.64
C TYR A 45 -1.28 -2.03 15.20
N VAL A 46 -0.32 -2.36 14.34
CA VAL A 46 -0.41 -2.19 12.89
C VAL A 46 0.03 -3.50 12.24
N ILE A 47 -0.85 -4.09 11.42
CA ILE A 47 -0.59 -5.38 10.77
C ILE A 47 -0.73 -5.20 9.26
N PRO A 48 0.31 -5.54 8.45
CA PRO A 48 0.19 -5.56 7.01
C PRO A 48 -0.68 -6.75 6.57
N MET A 49 -1.61 -6.49 5.65
CA MET A 49 -2.52 -7.50 5.10
C MET A 49 -2.70 -7.31 3.60
N THR A 50 -2.82 -8.40 2.88
CA THR A 50 -3.37 -8.38 1.52
C THR A 50 -4.85 -8.02 1.61
N TYR A 51 -5.32 -7.23 0.67
CA TYR A 51 -6.69 -6.76 0.60
C TYR A 51 -7.20 -6.78 -0.83
N VAL A 52 -8.48 -6.54 -1.00
CA VAL A 52 -9.08 -6.18 -2.30
C VAL A 52 -10.12 -5.08 -2.09
N ARG A 53 -10.17 -4.15 -3.02
CA ARG A 53 -11.31 -3.25 -3.16
C ARG A 53 -12.33 -3.86 -4.13
N ALA A 54 -13.57 -3.96 -3.69
CA ALA A 54 -14.68 -4.30 -4.57
C ALA A 54 -15.89 -3.42 -4.23
N GLY A 55 -16.40 -2.71 -5.22
CA GLY A 55 -17.45 -1.71 -5.02
C GLY A 55 -16.99 -0.59 -4.08
N ASP A 56 -17.75 -0.37 -3.02
CA ASP A 56 -17.55 0.67 -2.01
C ASP A 56 -16.82 0.16 -0.75
N ARG A 57 -16.21 -1.02 -0.82
CA ARG A 57 -15.59 -1.68 0.34
C ARG A 57 -14.17 -2.16 0.07
N LEU A 58 -13.37 -2.12 1.13
CA LEU A 58 -12.10 -2.80 1.21
C LEU A 58 -12.30 -4.09 2.00
N TYR A 59 -11.99 -5.23 1.38
CA TYR A 59 -12.14 -6.54 2.01
C TYR A 59 -10.82 -7.03 2.56
N LEU A 60 -10.87 -7.51 3.80
CA LEU A 60 -9.79 -8.16 4.53
C LEU A 60 -10.19 -9.62 4.80
N HIS A 61 -9.23 -10.54 4.78
CA HIS A 61 -9.51 -11.96 5.04
C HIS A 61 -8.42 -12.61 5.89
N GLY A 62 -8.75 -13.74 6.48
CA GLY A 62 -7.78 -14.58 7.19
C GLY A 62 -8.44 -15.54 8.17
N SER A 63 -7.62 -16.10 9.06
CA SER A 63 -8.08 -17.06 10.06
C SER A 63 -9.03 -16.41 11.07
N PRO A 64 -10.17 -17.05 11.41
CA PRO A 64 -11.04 -16.62 12.50
C PRO A 64 -10.32 -16.55 13.86
N ALA A 65 -9.19 -17.22 14.02
CA ALA A 65 -8.35 -17.17 15.22
C ALA A 65 -7.48 -15.92 15.30
N SER A 66 -7.34 -15.17 14.22
CA SER A 66 -6.54 -13.91 14.18
C SER A 66 -7.04 -12.91 15.22
N ARG A 67 -6.13 -12.38 16.04
CA ARG A 67 -6.43 -11.31 17.01
C ARG A 67 -7.06 -10.10 16.32
N LEU A 68 -6.44 -9.65 15.26
CA LEU A 68 -6.92 -8.53 14.45
C LEU A 68 -8.36 -8.79 13.99
N LEU A 69 -8.59 -9.84 13.22
CA LEU A 69 -9.89 -10.09 12.59
C LEU A 69 -10.99 -10.33 13.63
N ARG A 70 -10.69 -10.99 14.75
CA ARG A 70 -11.62 -11.12 15.88
C ARG A 70 -11.98 -9.79 16.52
N GLY A 71 -10.98 -8.91 16.66
CA GLY A 71 -11.20 -7.56 17.19
C GLY A 71 -12.09 -6.74 16.27
N LEU A 72 -11.75 -6.69 14.99
CA LEU A 72 -12.52 -5.96 13.98
C LEU A 72 -13.95 -6.48 13.84
N ARG A 73 -14.16 -7.80 13.86
CA ARG A 73 -15.50 -8.40 13.85
C ARG A 73 -16.37 -7.97 15.03
N ARG A 74 -15.76 -7.60 16.16
CA ARG A 74 -16.44 -7.10 17.37
C ARG A 74 -16.69 -5.58 17.35
N GLY A 75 -16.39 -4.91 16.24
CA GLY A 75 -16.60 -3.47 16.10
C GLY A 75 -15.44 -2.61 16.62
N LEU A 76 -14.22 -3.14 16.72
CA LEU A 76 -13.08 -2.27 17.03
C LEU A 76 -12.87 -1.28 15.88
N PRO A 77 -12.73 0.02 16.20
CA PRO A 77 -12.35 1.02 15.21
C PRO A 77 -11.03 0.66 14.54
N VAL A 78 -10.98 0.87 13.24
CA VAL A 78 -9.82 0.54 12.41
C VAL A 78 -9.38 1.72 11.56
N CYS A 79 -8.08 1.80 11.31
CA CYS A 79 -7.47 2.66 10.32
C CYS A 79 -6.71 1.77 9.33
N ALA A 80 -7.15 1.70 8.09
CA ALA A 80 -6.43 1.01 7.02
C ALA A 80 -5.70 2.03 6.14
N THR A 81 -4.41 1.79 5.88
CA THR A 81 -3.59 2.68 5.05
C THR A 81 -2.93 1.89 3.92
N VAL A 82 -3.06 2.38 2.70
CA VAL A 82 -2.34 1.91 1.51
C VAL A 82 -1.41 3.02 1.05
N THR A 83 -0.16 2.69 0.74
CA THR A 83 0.82 3.67 0.25
C THR A 83 1.59 3.11 -0.94
N LEU A 84 1.63 3.89 -1.99
CA LEU A 84 2.44 3.67 -3.18
C LEU A 84 3.58 4.68 -3.18
N LEU A 85 4.82 4.19 -3.27
CA LEU A 85 6.01 5.03 -3.36
C LEU A 85 6.37 5.21 -4.83
N ASP A 86 6.27 6.44 -5.33
CA ASP A 86 6.44 6.75 -6.76
C ASP A 86 7.85 7.30 -7.08
N GLY A 87 8.59 7.81 -6.08
CA GLY A 87 9.95 8.30 -6.30
C GLY A 87 10.59 8.97 -5.09
N LEU A 88 11.92 9.08 -5.14
CA LEU A 88 12.69 9.92 -4.23
C LEU A 88 12.76 11.33 -4.81
N VAL A 89 12.75 12.31 -3.93
CA VAL A 89 12.89 13.72 -4.29
C VAL A 89 14.14 14.24 -3.58
N LEU A 90 15.21 14.36 -4.36
CA LEU A 90 16.50 14.81 -3.89
C LEU A 90 16.62 16.31 -4.09
N ALA A 91 16.80 17.03 -3.02
CA ALA A 91 16.90 18.48 -2.99
C ALA A 91 18.35 18.92 -2.83
N ARG A 92 18.59 20.22 -2.90
CA ARG A 92 19.91 20.81 -2.67
C ARG A 92 20.23 20.96 -1.18
N SER A 93 19.19 21.05 -0.34
CA SER A 93 19.34 21.08 1.12
C SER A 93 18.78 19.82 1.76
N ALA A 94 19.32 19.42 2.91
CA ALA A 94 18.83 18.25 3.66
C ALA A 94 17.36 18.39 4.08
N PHE A 95 16.90 19.61 4.31
CA PHE A 95 15.55 19.91 4.77
C PHE A 95 14.48 19.67 3.69
N HIS A 96 14.80 19.88 2.41
CA HIS A 96 13.86 19.81 1.30
C HIS A 96 13.80 18.43 0.61
N HIS A 97 14.61 17.46 1.06
CA HIS A 97 14.46 16.07 0.60
C HIS A 97 13.07 15.54 0.93
N SER A 98 12.49 14.77 0.01
CA SER A 98 11.13 14.25 0.14
C SER A 98 10.94 12.97 -0.68
N MET A 99 9.69 12.51 -0.76
CA MET A 99 9.27 11.40 -1.61
C MET A 99 8.02 11.76 -2.40
N ASN A 100 7.92 11.32 -3.64
CA ASN A 100 6.68 11.30 -4.39
C ASN A 100 5.92 10.03 -4.02
N TYR A 101 4.64 10.18 -3.68
CA TYR A 101 3.82 9.08 -3.19
C TYR A 101 2.34 9.34 -3.44
N ARG A 102 1.57 8.27 -3.44
CA ARG A 102 0.11 8.27 -3.37
C ARG A 102 -0.28 7.40 -2.17
N SER A 103 -1.15 7.90 -1.30
CA SER A 103 -1.62 7.13 -0.15
C SER A 103 -3.11 7.33 0.07
N VAL A 104 -3.77 6.30 0.60
CA VAL A 104 -5.17 6.34 1.04
C VAL A 104 -5.20 5.95 2.51
N VAL A 105 -5.97 6.69 3.29
CA VAL A 105 -6.33 6.36 4.68
C VAL A 105 -7.83 6.16 4.74
N ILE A 106 -8.26 5.03 5.31
CA ILE A 106 -9.65 4.65 5.48
C ILE A 106 -9.90 4.46 6.98
N LEU A 107 -10.92 5.11 7.50
CA LEU A 107 -11.32 5.03 8.90
C LEU A 107 -12.72 4.39 9.00
N GLY A 108 -12.96 3.58 10.01
CA GLY A 108 -14.28 3.01 10.24
C GLY A 108 -14.29 1.79 11.14
N GLU A 109 -15.34 1.03 11.02
CA GLU A 109 -15.50 -0.29 11.60
C GLU A 109 -15.75 -1.31 10.49
N ALA A 110 -15.14 -2.48 10.61
CA ALA A 110 -15.31 -3.52 9.60
C ALA A 110 -16.48 -4.44 9.97
N ALA A 111 -17.30 -4.79 8.98
CA ALA A 111 -18.42 -5.71 9.14
C ALA A 111 -18.08 -7.09 8.57
N GLU A 112 -18.55 -8.16 9.21
CA GLU A 112 -18.38 -9.52 8.72
C GLU A 112 -19.24 -9.75 7.46
N VAL A 113 -18.64 -10.38 6.46
CA VAL A 113 -19.33 -10.89 5.28
C VAL A 113 -19.87 -12.28 5.63
N THR A 114 -21.17 -12.37 5.94
CA THR A 114 -21.82 -13.61 6.39
C THR A 114 -22.41 -14.44 5.26
N GLY A 115 -22.82 -13.80 4.14
CA GLY A 115 -23.34 -14.48 2.97
C GLY A 115 -22.27 -15.37 2.31
N ARG A 116 -22.59 -16.66 2.08
CA ARG A 116 -21.63 -17.63 1.50
C ARG A 116 -21.16 -17.18 0.10
N GLU A 117 -22.09 -16.72 -0.74
CA GLU A 117 -21.77 -16.25 -2.09
C GLU A 117 -21.02 -14.91 -2.07
N ASP A 118 -21.36 -13.99 -1.16
CA ASP A 118 -20.63 -12.73 -0.98
C ASP A 118 -19.19 -13.00 -0.55
N LYS A 119 -19.00 -13.94 0.38
CA LYS A 119 -17.68 -14.38 0.83
C LYS A 119 -16.87 -15.00 -0.31
N ARG A 120 -17.50 -15.87 -1.13
CA ARG A 120 -16.89 -16.46 -2.32
C ARG A 120 -16.47 -15.38 -3.31
N SER A 121 -17.35 -14.42 -3.57
CA SER A 121 -17.11 -13.29 -4.47
C SER A 121 -15.95 -12.41 -3.98
N ALA A 122 -15.87 -12.10 -2.68
CA ALA A 122 -14.79 -11.33 -2.10
C ALA A 122 -13.42 -12.04 -2.21
N LEU A 123 -13.39 -13.36 -1.96
CA LEU A 123 -12.17 -14.17 -2.09
C LEU A 123 -11.75 -14.35 -3.55
N HIS A 124 -12.71 -14.48 -4.48
CA HIS A 124 -12.45 -14.48 -5.91
C HIS A 124 -11.84 -13.13 -6.35
N ALA A 125 -12.47 -12.02 -5.95
CA ALA A 125 -11.97 -10.69 -6.26
C ALA A 125 -10.53 -10.47 -5.72
N LEU A 126 -10.20 -11.04 -4.57
CA LEU A 126 -8.86 -10.96 -3.99
C LEU A 126 -7.82 -11.69 -4.85
N VAL A 127 -8.14 -12.88 -5.38
CA VAL A 127 -7.26 -13.60 -6.30
C VAL A 127 -7.03 -12.79 -7.56
N GLU A 128 -8.10 -12.24 -8.15
CA GLU A 128 -8.04 -11.40 -9.35
C GLU A 128 -7.28 -10.08 -9.12
N HIS A 129 -7.36 -9.53 -7.92
CA HIS A 129 -6.61 -8.32 -7.55
C HIS A 129 -5.11 -8.58 -7.50
N VAL A 130 -4.70 -9.73 -6.95
CA VAL A 130 -3.29 -10.10 -6.84
C VAL A 130 -2.73 -10.55 -8.19
N VAL A 131 -3.47 -11.40 -8.93
CA VAL A 131 -3.06 -11.89 -10.26
C VAL A 131 -4.29 -11.95 -11.16
N PRO A 132 -4.54 -10.96 -12.00
CA PRO A 132 -5.66 -10.94 -12.94
C PRO A 132 -5.70 -12.17 -13.84
N GLY A 133 -6.87 -12.80 -13.95
CA GLY A 133 -7.11 -14.02 -14.73
C GLY A 133 -6.80 -15.32 -14.00
N ARG A 134 -6.16 -15.25 -12.81
CA ARG A 134 -5.70 -16.46 -12.10
C ARG A 134 -6.85 -17.34 -11.60
N SER A 135 -7.97 -16.76 -11.26
CA SER A 135 -9.13 -17.52 -10.74
C SER A 135 -9.69 -18.52 -11.75
N ALA A 136 -9.52 -18.29 -13.05
CA ALA A 136 -9.93 -19.23 -14.10
C ALA A 136 -9.02 -20.47 -14.21
N GLU A 137 -7.83 -20.42 -13.66
CA GLU A 137 -6.81 -21.49 -13.74
C GLU A 137 -6.78 -22.38 -12.48
N ILE A 138 -7.39 -21.92 -11.39
CA ILE A 138 -7.34 -22.60 -10.10
C ILE A 138 -8.73 -23.14 -9.71
N ARG A 139 -8.76 -24.17 -8.88
CA ARG A 139 -10.04 -24.62 -8.31
C ARG A 139 -10.63 -23.56 -7.38
N PRO A 140 -11.96 -23.43 -7.32
CA PRO A 140 -12.62 -22.56 -6.34
C PRO A 140 -12.40 -23.07 -4.90
N PRO A 141 -12.59 -22.21 -3.88
CA PRO A 141 -12.53 -22.63 -2.49
C PRO A 141 -13.63 -23.66 -2.18
N THR A 142 -13.27 -24.69 -1.42
CA THR A 142 -14.21 -25.66 -0.87
C THR A 142 -15.04 -25.01 0.25
N ASP A 143 -16.17 -25.64 0.60
CA ASP A 143 -17.01 -25.16 1.72
C ASP A 143 -16.23 -25.12 3.04
N ARG A 144 -15.40 -26.13 3.30
CA ARG A 144 -14.52 -26.16 4.49
C ARG A 144 -13.54 -24.98 4.53
N GLU A 145 -12.97 -24.60 3.39
CA GLU A 145 -12.06 -23.46 3.28
C GLU A 145 -12.82 -22.13 3.49
N LEU A 146 -14.03 -22.02 2.96
CA LEU A 146 -14.90 -20.86 3.19
C LEU A 146 -15.28 -20.72 4.68
N ASP A 147 -15.64 -21.82 5.33
CA ASP A 147 -16.02 -21.82 6.75
C ASP A 147 -14.80 -21.52 7.64
N GLY A 148 -13.61 -21.97 7.24
CA GLY A 148 -12.34 -21.69 7.91
C GLY A 148 -11.76 -20.29 7.68
N THR A 149 -12.39 -19.46 6.83
CA THR A 149 -11.92 -18.12 6.50
C THR A 149 -12.90 -17.05 7.01
N LEU A 150 -12.41 -16.07 7.74
CA LEU A 150 -13.16 -14.86 8.08
C LEU A 150 -12.90 -13.78 7.02
N VAL A 151 -13.97 -13.20 6.49
CA VAL A 151 -13.92 -12.07 5.55
C VAL A 151 -14.63 -10.89 6.18
N LEU A 152 -13.98 -9.72 6.20
CA LEU A 152 -14.49 -8.47 6.73
C LEU A 152 -14.47 -7.41 5.63
N GLY A 153 -15.52 -6.59 5.55
CA GLY A 153 -15.63 -5.45 4.67
C GLY A 153 -15.57 -4.13 5.44
N LEU A 154 -14.65 -3.25 5.07
CA LEU A 154 -14.54 -1.89 5.59
C LEU A 154 -15.09 -0.92 4.56
N SER A 155 -16.08 -0.07 4.93
CA SER A 155 -16.61 0.96 4.03
C SER A 155 -15.54 1.98 3.65
N LEU A 156 -15.62 2.50 2.42
CA LEU A 156 -14.78 3.59 1.91
C LEU A 156 -15.43 4.98 2.08
N ASP A 157 -16.53 5.08 2.84
CA ASP A 157 -17.22 6.36 3.07
C ASP A 157 -16.33 7.38 3.80
N GLU A 158 -15.51 6.91 4.74
CA GLU A 158 -14.53 7.73 5.44
C GLU A 158 -13.11 7.45 4.93
N ALA A 159 -12.88 7.74 3.66
CA ALA A 159 -11.57 7.63 3.02
C ALA A 159 -11.04 9.01 2.58
N SER A 160 -9.73 9.15 2.63
CA SER A 160 -9.00 10.30 2.07
C SER A 160 -7.73 9.85 1.42
N ALA A 161 -7.35 10.49 0.31
CA ALA A 161 -6.06 10.30 -0.31
C ALA A 161 -5.14 11.50 -0.06
N LYS A 162 -3.85 11.24 -0.08
CA LYS A 162 -2.80 12.25 -0.05
C LYS A 162 -1.76 11.94 -1.09
N ILE A 163 -1.48 12.92 -1.96
CA ILE A 163 -0.63 12.75 -3.13
C ILE A 163 0.44 13.82 -3.13
N ARG A 164 1.68 13.42 -3.33
CA ARG A 164 2.78 14.31 -3.67
C ARG A 164 3.42 13.85 -4.97
N SER A 165 3.60 14.78 -5.88
CA SER A 165 4.32 14.58 -7.15
C SER A 165 5.16 15.81 -7.46
N GLY A 166 6.15 15.63 -8.33
CA GLY A 166 6.97 16.73 -8.83
C GLY A 166 8.31 16.89 -8.13
N PRO A 167 9.12 17.83 -8.64
CA PRO A 167 10.50 18.04 -8.25
C PRO A 167 10.68 18.55 -6.80
N PRO A 168 11.92 18.64 -6.30
CA PRO A 168 12.21 19.38 -5.07
C PRO A 168 11.85 20.85 -5.23
N VAL A 169 11.49 21.46 -4.12
CA VAL A 169 11.30 22.91 -3.99
C VAL A 169 12.27 23.36 -2.92
N ASP A 170 13.40 23.93 -3.34
CA ASP A 170 14.44 24.46 -2.48
C ASP A 170 14.19 25.95 -2.21
N GLU A 171 14.92 26.52 -1.26
CA GLU A 171 15.00 27.97 -1.08
C GLU A 171 15.74 28.61 -2.27
N GLU A 172 15.42 29.85 -2.62
CA GLU A 172 15.94 30.52 -3.81
C GLU A 172 17.49 30.56 -3.85
N GLU A 173 18.11 30.77 -2.72
CA GLU A 173 19.57 30.81 -2.55
C GLU A 173 20.23 29.46 -2.85
N ASP A 174 19.56 28.37 -2.55
CA ASP A 174 20.07 26.99 -2.75
C ASP A 174 20.15 26.61 -4.23
N TYR A 175 19.38 27.27 -5.12
CA TYR A 175 19.42 26.97 -6.56
C TYR A 175 20.78 27.25 -7.21
N SER A 176 21.61 28.07 -6.58
CA SER A 176 22.98 28.35 -7.02
C SER A 176 24.00 27.26 -6.66
N LEU A 177 23.66 26.35 -5.75
CA LEU A 177 24.55 25.30 -5.30
C LEU A 177 24.85 24.27 -6.42
N PRO A 178 26.12 23.87 -6.62
CA PRO A 178 26.51 22.93 -7.66
C PRO A 178 26.21 21.46 -7.24
N VAL A 179 24.99 21.22 -6.77
CA VAL A 179 24.51 19.91 -6.29
C VAL A 179 23.38 19.44 -7.22
N TRP A 180 23.45 18.20 -7.66
CA TRP A 180 22.37 17.61 -8.42
C TRP A 180 21.10 17.53 -7.56
N ALA A 181 19.97 17.96 -8.11
CA ALA A 181 18.66 17.87 -7.47
C ALA A 181 17.62 17.46 -8.49
N GLY A 182 16.65 16.66 -8.06
CA GLY A 182 15.63 16.14 -8.98
C GLY A 182 14.85 14.96 -8.41
N GLU A 183 14.22 14.21 -9.28
CA GLU A 183 13.39 13.06 -8.95
C GLU A 183 14.07 11.77 -9.40
N VAL A 184 14.11 10.76 -8.51
CA VAL A 184 14.48 9.38 -8.85
C VAL A 184 13.22 8.53 -8.78
N PRO A 185 12.63 8.13 -9.93
CA PRO A 185 11.41 7.30 -9.94
C PRO A 185 11.65 5.94 -9.29
N ILE A 186 10.66 5.48 -8.50
CA ILE A 186 10.61 4.13 -7.93
C ILE A 186 9.45 3.39 -8.57
N ARG A 187 9.66 2.10 -8.86
CA ARG A 187 8.64 1.22 -9.44
C ARG A 187 8.72 -0.14 -8.79
N LEU A 188 7.55 -0.68 -8.46
CA LEU A 188 7.43 -2.10 -8.12
C LEU A 188 7.44 -2.91 -9.42
N GLN A 189 8.30 -3.91 -9.51
CA GLN A 189 8.41 -4.78 -10.68
C GLN A 189 8.44 -6.23 -10.24
N ALA A 190 7.61 -7.08 -10.88
CA ALA A 190 7.69 -8.52 -10.69
C ALA A 190 9.00 -9.05 -11.31
N GLY A 191 9.67 -9.93 -10.57
CA GLY A 191 10.82 -10.67 -11.07
C GLY A 191 10.40 -11.88 -11.92
N GLU A 192 11.41 -12.63 -12.38
CA GLU A 192 11.17 -13.90 -13.06
C GLU A 192 10.48 -14.90 -12.13
N PRO A 193 9.42 -15.60 -12.62
CA PRO A 193 8.73 -16.60 -11.81
C PRO A 193 9.66 -17.77 -11.45
N VAL A 194 9.62 -18.19 -10.19
CA VAL A 194 10.32 -19.36 -9.70
C VAL A 194 9.31 -20.50 -9.51
N PRO A 195 9.40 -21.62 -10.28
CA PRO A 195 8.43 -22.70 -10.17
C PRO A 195 8.56 -23.44 -8.83
N ASP A 196 7.43 -23.93 -8.32
CA ASP A 196 7.39 -24.85 -7.18
C ASP A 196 8.08 -26.17 -7.56
N SER A 197 8.89 -26.74 -6.64
CA SER A 197 9.59 -28.02 -6.86
C SER A 197 8.66 -29.21 -7.09
N ARG A 198 7.40 -29.10 -6.73
CA ARG A 198 6.34 -30.10 -6.87
C ARG A 198 5.38 -29.78 -8.03
N LEU A 199 5.79 -28.88 -8.93
CA LEU A 199 4.98 -28.52 -10.07
C LEU A 199 4.75 -29.77 -10.96
N HIS A 200 3.49 -30.02 -11.34
CA HIS A 200 3.12 -31.12 -12.22
C HIS A 200 3.68 -30.87 -13.63
N ALA A 201 4.20 -31.91 -14.29
CA ALA A 201 4.85 -31.81 -15.61
C ALA A 201 3.96 -31.25 -16.73
N GLY A 202 2.61 -31.30 -16.55
CA GLY A 202 1.64 -30.70 -17.47
C GLY A 202 1.14 -29.32 -17.06
N ALA A 203 1.77 -28.68 -16.09
CA ALA A 203 1.35 -27.35 -15.67
C ALA A 203 1.59 -26.31 -16.77
N VAL A 204 0.60 -25.44 -16.92
CA VAL A 204 0.63 -24.34 -17.90
C VAL A 204 1.68 -23.31 -17.48
N THR A 205 2.09 -22.48 -18.43
CA THR A 205 3.08 -21.39 -18.25
C THR A 205 2.75 -20.52 -17.02
N ALA A 206 3.79 -20.13 -16.28
CA ALA A 206 3.64 -19.25 -15.15
C ALA A 206 2.88 -17.97 -15.52
N PRO A 207 1.90 -17.52 -14.71
CA PRO A 207 1.25 -16.26 -14.94
C PRO A 207 2.29 -15.15 -14.82
N THR A 208 2.31 -14.22 -15.76
CA THR A 208 3.10 -12.98 -15.61
C THR A 208 2.22 -11.97 -14.92
N PRO A 209 2.42 -11.71 -13.62
CA PRO A 209 1.66 -10.67 -12.93
C PRO A 209 1.91 -9.35 -13.65
N ALA A 210 0.86 -8.78 -14.23
CA ALA A 210 0.95 -7.47 -14.85
C ALA A 210 0.99 -6.38 -13.76
N TYR A 211 1.97 -6.43 -12.86
CA TYR A 211 2.30 -5.30 -11.98
C TYR A 211 2.90 -4.20 -12.86
N ARG A 212 2.05 -3.63 -13.67
CA ARG A 212 2.37 -2.37 -14.29
C ARG A 212 1.84 -1.29 -13.37
N HIS A 213 2.76 -0.54 -12.72
CA HIS A 213 2.42 0.83 -12.38
C HIS A 213 1.62 1.38 -13.57
N LYS A 214 0.34 1.68 -13.38
CA LYS A 214 -0.43 2.39 -14.37
C LYS A 214 0.25 3.75 -14.52
N LEU A 215 1.17 3.83 -15.47
CA LEU A 215 1.85 5.07 -15.80
C LEU A 215 0.77 6.10 -16.08
N THR A 216 0.84 7.23 -15.41
CA THR A 216 0.10 8.43 -15.80
C THR A 216 0.34 8.61 -17.30
N PRO A 217 -0.69 8.71 -18.15
CA PRO A 217 -0.50 8.85 -19.59
C PRO A 217 0.37 10.08 -19.85
N GLY A 218 1.53 9.92 -20.48
CA GLY A 218 2.34 11.05 -20.96
C GLY A 218 3.84 11.03 -20.64
N ARG A 219 4.36 10.23 -19.73
CA ARG A 219 5.82 10.15 -19.52
C ARG A 219 6.42 8.88 -20.13
N ARG A 220 7.31 9.05 -21.12
CA ARG A 220 8.17 7.98 -21.65
C ARG A 220 9.05 7.42 -20.53
N PRO A 221 9.30 6.09 -20.48
CA PRO A 221 10.22 5.51 -19.52
C PRO A 221 11.63 6.04 -19.77
N GLN A 222 12.20 6.69 -18.76
CA GLN A 222 13.63 7.01 -18.76
C GLN A 222 14.42 5.77 -18.32
N PRO A 223 15.66 5.57 -18.80
CA PRO A 223 16.45 4.41 -18.47
C PRO A 223 16.74 4.31 -16.97
N VAL A 224 16.62 3.12 -16.43
CA VAL A 224 16.96 2.81 -15.04
C VAL A 224 18.45 3.02 -14.84
N LEU A 225 18.85 4.00 -14.02
CA LEU A 225 20.24 4.15 -13.62
C LEU A 225 20.56 3.03 -12.60
N VAL A 226 21.20 1.97 -13.06
CA VAL A 226 21.79 0.96 -12.18
C VAL A 226 23.08 1.54 -11.62
N LEU A 227 23.04 1.99 -10.36
CA LEU A 227 24.26 2.42 -9.68
C LEU A 227 25.15 1.19 -9.44
N PRO A 228 26.46 1.25 -9.78
CA PRO A 228 27.38 0.16 -9.51
C PRO A 228 27.49 -0.10 -7.99
N ARG A 229 27.57 -1.36 -7.61
CA ARG A 229 27.62 -1.84 -6.20
C ARG A 229 28.96 -1.56 -5.50
N SER A 230 29.70 -0.56 -5.85
CA SER A 230 30.96 -0.20 -5.19
C SER A 230 30.83 1.16 -4.51
N GLU A 231 31.14 1.14 -3.22
CA GLU A 231 31.38 2.31 -2.36
C GLU A 231 30.17 3.03 -1.74
N VAL A 232 29.33 2.31 -0.97
CA VAL A 232 28.60 2.93 0.14
C VAL A 232 29.28 2.53 1.44
N GLY A 233 30.30 3.29 1.82
CA GLY A 233 30.90 3.22 3.15
C GLY A 233 29.88 3.76 4.17
N TRP A 234 29.42 2.91 5.05
CA TRP A 234 28.63 3.33 6.20
C TRP A 234 29.53 4.08 7.17
N PHE A 235 29.42 5.40 7.25
CA PHE A 235 30.00 6.17 8.32
C PHE A 235 29.20 5.89 9.61
N VAL A 236 29.66 4.92 10.40
CA VAL A 236 29.27 4.79 11.80
C VAL A 236 30.22 5.69 12.61
N GLY A 237 29.80 6.91 12.85
CA GLY A 237 30.49 7.78 13.81
C GLY A 237 30.33 7.23 15.22
N PRO A 238 31.40 7.27 16.06
CA PRO A 238 31.33 6.77 17.43
C PRO A 238 30.40 7.64 18.27
N CYS A 239 29.44 6.99 18.93
CA CYS A 239 28.57 7.59 19.93
C CYS A 239 29.45 7.97 21.14
N GLY A 240 29.76 9.25 21.31
CA GLY A 240 30.53 9.75 22.46
C GLY A 240 29.72 9.61 23.74
N ALA A 241 30.16 8.73 24.62
CA ALA A 241 29.70 8.68 26.00
C ALA A 241 30.20 9.90 26.75
N SER A 242 29.34 10.87 27.08
CA SER A 242 29.64 11.90 28.07
C SER A 242 29.14 11.43 29.44
N SER A 243 30.05 10.97 30.25
CA SER A 243 29.89 10.88 31.71
C SER A 243 29.90 12.27 32.32
N GLY A 244 28.77 12.73 32.82
CA GLY A 244 28.61 13.93 33.63
C GLY A 244 28.09 13.58 35.01
N LYS A 245 28.95 13.63 36.01
CA LYS A 245 28.62 13.66 37.44
C LYS A 245 27.90 14.97 37.77
N LEU A 246 26.83 14.90 38.47
CA LEU A 246 26.36 15.50 39.76
C LEU A 246 24.87 15.46 39.80
#